data_207e6ee735094511e2ccd668a1d2f78d
#
_entry.id   207e6ee735094511e2ccd668a1d2f78d
#
_cell.length_a   1.000
_cell.length_b   1.000
_cell.length_c   1.000
_cell.angle_alpha   90.00
_cell.angle_beta   90.00
_cell.angle_gamma   90.00
#
_symmetry.space_group_name_H-M   'P 1'
#
loop_
_entity.id
_entity.type
_entity.pdbx_description
1 polymer ?
#
loop_
_entity_poly.entity_id
_entity_poly.type
_entity_poly.pdbx_seq_one_letter_code
_entity_poly.pdbx_strand_id
1 'polypeptide(L)'
;MSLQPAERRDFIRDMISDDLASGKHQAPVTRFPPEPNGYLHIGHAKSICLNFGIAQEFPGARCHLRFDDTNPSKEDQEYVDSIQEDIRWLGFDWGKNLFFASNMFGFFHECAVALIKKGLAYVDEQTVEEIRAQRGNVNVPGVESPYRNRSVEENLARFQAMKNGEIPEGKAILRAKIDMASSNMNMRDPVLYRIMFAEHHNTGNTWCIYPMYDFAHPLEDAYEHITHSLCTLEFENHRPLYDWVIENCPVPARPRQTEFARLNLTYTVMSKRKLLQLVQEGHVTGWDDPRMPTVSGMRRRGYTPAAIRNFCQTIGITKFNGFTDVALLEYSVREDLNANAPRRMAVLNPLKVTITTLPEDMEEMAEVLNNPEKPEEGSRQIPLTREVWIERDDFMLDPPKKYFRLAPGRTVRLRGGYCITCTDYRQDADGNITEVLCEHIPGTIGSNPPEGIQCRAAIHWVSTRDAVDGEIRIYDRLFTEENPDAAEEGFLSVMNPGSLTVITNAKLEPSLGAAEPEFRCQFERLGYFVADRRDHVPGRRPVFNRTVALKDSWAKKQK
;
A
#
# COMPACT_ATOMS: atom_id res chain seq x y z
N MET A 1 19.83 -20.02 -13.81
CA MET A 1 20.27 -18.82 -14.55
C MET A 1 19.32 -17.70 -14.18
N SER A 2 19.71 -16.85 -13.23
CA SER A 2 18.97 -15.64 -12.87
C SER A 2 19.07 -14.68 -14.05
N LEU A 3 17.96 -14.42 -14.70
CA LEU A 3 17.85 -13.30 -15.63
C LEU A 3 18.13 -12.03 -14.80
N GLN A 4 19.27 -11.41 -14.99
CA GLN A 4 19.46 -10.02 -14.57
C GLN A 4 18.31 -9.23 -15.21
N PRO A 5 17.56 -8.42 -14.44
CA PRO A 5 16.57 -7.54 -15.02
C PRO A 5 17.29 -6.67 -16.05
N ALA A 6 16.86 -6.73 -17.31
CA ALA A 6 17.29 -5.74 -18.29
C ALA A 6 17.03 -4.38 -17.63
N GLU A 7 18.03 -3.49 -17.64
CA GLU A 7 17.88 -2.10 -17.20
C GLU A 7 16.71 -1.49 -17.98
N ARG A 8 15.50 -1.53 -17.39
CA ARG A 8 14.35 -0.85 -17.96
C ARG A 8 14.58 0.63 -17.72
N ARG A 9 15.18 1.27 -18.71
CA ARG A 9 15.29 2.73 -18.76
C ARG A 9 13.89 3.31 -18.94
N ASP A 10 13.58 4.32 -18.15
CA ASP A 10 12.42 5.18 -18.33
C ASP A 10 12.90 6.61 -18.57
N PHE A 11 11.99 7.47 -19.07
CA PHE A 11 12.34 8.83 -19.46
C PHE A 11 12.92 9.69 -18.32
N ILE A 12 12.61 9.36 -17.03
CA ILE A 12 13.18 10.06 -15.87
C ILE A 12 14.63 9.65 -15.67
N ARG A 13 14.93 8.35 -15.73
CA ARG A 13 16.30 7.85 -15.62
C ARG A 13 17.17 8.27 -16.79
N ASP A 14 16.61 8.35 -18.00
CA ASP A 14 17.30 8.88 -19.17
C ASP A 14 17.63 10.37 -18.99
N MET A 15 16.67 11.18 -18.54
CA MET A 15 16.88 12.60 -18.24
C MET A 15 17.96 12.82 -17.16
N ILE A 16 17.95 12.02 -16.08
CA ILE A 16 18.98 12.08 -15.04
C ILE A 16 20.35 11.73 -15.61
N SER A 17 20.42 10.68 -16.42
CA SER A 17 21.68 10.25 -17.05
C SER A 17 22.25 11.33 -17.97
N ASP A 18 21.41 12.02 -18.74
CA ASP A 18 21.80 13.13 -19.61
C ASP A 18 22.29 14.34 -18.79
N ASP A 19 21.58 14.69 -17.71
CA ASP A 19 21.96 15.80 -16.82
C ASP A 19 23.30 15.53 -16.10
N LEU A 20 23.59 14.27 -15.77
CA LEU A 20 24.90 13.87 -15.20
C LEU A 20 26.00 13.88 -16.28
N ALA A 21 25.73 13.33 -17.46
CA ALA A 21 26.70 13.28 -18.55
C ALA A 21 27.09 14.68 -19.04
N SER A 22 26.17 15.63 -19.03
CA SER A 22 26.42 17.03 -19.37
C SER A 22 27.13 17.82 -18.26
N GLY A 23 27.33 17.23 -17.06
CA GLY A 23 27.93 17.92 -15.91
C GLY A 23 27.00 18.93 -15.24
N LYS A 24 25.71 18.96 -15.57
CA LYS A 24 24.73 19.87 -14.97
C LYS A 24 24.55 19.61 -13.48
N HIS A 25 24.61 18.32 -13.07
CA HIS A 25 24.58 17.88 -11.69
C HIS A 25 25.68 16.85 -11.42
N GLN A 26 26.23 16.82 -10.21
CA GLN A 26 27.20 15.81 -9.80
C GLN A 26 26.52 14.48 -9.39
N ALA A 27 25.34 14.59 -8.79
CA ALA A 27 24.51 13.46 -8.39
C ALA A 27 23.06 13.92 -8.33
N PRO A 28 22.08 13.02 -8.58
CA PRO A 28 20.69 13.37 -8.44
C PRO A 28 20.29 13.49 -6.97
N VAL A 29 19.50 14.50 -6.66
CA VAL A 29 18.84 14.70 -5.38
C VAL A 29 17.35 14.77 -5.62
N THR A 30 16.63 13.79 -5.10
CA THR A 30 15.17 13.70 -5.18
C THR A 30 14.54 13.88 -3.80
N ARG A 31 13.24 13.93 -3.71
CA ARG A 31 12.50 13.97 -2.45
C ARG A 31 11.16 13.27 -2.55
N PHE A 32 10.67 12.75 -1.42
CA PHE A 32 9.30 12.34 -1.22
C PHE A 32 8.66 13.29 -0.20
N PRO A 33 7.68 14.15 -0.61
CA PRO A 33 7.16 15.22 0.23
C PRO A 33 5.70 14.95 0.67
N PRO A 34 5.43 13.99 1.58
CA PRO A 34 4.06 13.75 2.01
C PRO A 34 3.55 14.86 2.94
N GLU A 35 2.26 15.22 2.78
CA GLU A 35 1.54 15.96 3.82
C GLU A 35 1.24 15.00 4.99
N PRO A 36 1.56 15.37 6.27
CA PRO A 36 1.31 14.52 7.43
C PRO A 36 -0.16 14.56 7.87
N ASN A 37 -1.07 14.16 7.00
CA ASN A 37 -2.51 14.29 7.14
C ASN A 37 -3.29 13.01 6.76
N GLY A 38 -2.62 11.84 6.75
CA GLY A 38 -3.18 10.51 6.47
C GLY A 38 -2.13 9.45 6.23
N TYR A 39 -2.56 8.21 6.18
CA TYR A 39 -1.72 7.05 5.91
C TYR A 39 -1.32 6.96 4.44
N LEU A 40 -0.13 6.44 4.18
CA LEU A 40 0.34 6.17 2.82
C LEU A 40 -0.46 5.03 2.19
N HIS A 41 -0.70 5.12 0.88
CA HIS A 41 -1.33 4.06 0.09
C HIS A 41 -0.42 3.62 -1.07
N ILE A 42 -0.82 2.59 -1.81
CA ILE A 42 -0.03 2.00 -2.90
C ILE A 42 0.41 3.02 -3.97
N GLY A 43 -0.38 4.07 -4.20
CA GLY A 43 0.01 5.18 -5.09
C GLY A 43 1.24 5.94 -4.58
N HIS A 44 1.32 6.17 -3.27
CA HIS A 44 2.52 6.75 -2.64
C HIS A 44 3.71 5.78 -2.70
N ALA A 45 3.48 4.45 -2.54
CA ALA A 45 4.54 3.46 -2.67
C ALA A 45 5.22 3.51 -4.04
N LYS A 46 4.48 3.76 -5.14
CA LYS A 46 5.05 3.99 -6.48
C LYS A 46 6.01 5.19 -6.49
N SER A 47 5.61 6.31 -5.90
CA SER A 47 6.45 7.52 -5.81
C SER A 47 7.67 7.31 -4.91
N ILE A 48 7.50 6.60 -3.79
CA ILE A 48 8.61 6.24 -2.88
C ILE A 48 9.62 5.36 -3.62
N CYS A 49 9.16 4.30 -4.29
CA CYS A 49 10.02 3.39 -5.05
C CYS A 49 10.78 4.12 -6.17
N LEU A 50 10.17 5.12 -6.82
CA LEU A 50 10.84 5.95 -7.81
C LEU A 50 11.93 6.83 -7.18
N ASN A 51 11.56 7.66 -6.22
CA ASN A 51 12.46 8.68 -5.66
C ASN A 51 13.63 8.05 -4.86
N PHE A 52 13.33 7.11 -3.98
CA PHE A 52 14.35 6.38 -3.22
C PHE A 52 15.09 5.36 -4.08
N GLY A 53 14.45 4.77 -5.10
CA GLY A 53 15.10 3.89 -6.06
C GLY A 53 16.21 4.61 -6.82
N ILE A 54 15.96 5.83 -7.32
CA ILE A 54 16.97 6.68 -7.95
C ILE A 54 18.15 6.93 -6.99
N ALA A 55 17.87 7.17 -5.70
CA ALA A 55 18.93 7.37 -4.71
C ALA A 55 19.79 6.11 -4.49
N GLN A 56 19.27 4.92 -4.73
CA GLN A 56 20.03 3.66 -4.64
C GLN A 56 20.75 3.30 -5.95
N GLU A 57 20.26 3.76 -7.10
CA GLU A 57 20.77 3.41 -8.42
C GLU A 57 21.96 4.27 -8.87
N PHE A 58 21.98 5.55 -8.49
CA PHE A 58 23.00 6.49 -8.96
C PHE A 58 24.04 6.82 -7.88
N PRO A 59 25.35 6.78 -8.19
CA PRO A 59 26.41 7.09 -7.22
C PRO A 59 26.28 8.50 -6.65
N GLY A 60 26.37 8.63 -5.32
CA GLY A 60 26.27 9.91 -4.62
C GLY A 60 24.86 10.50 -4.54
N ALA A 61 23.87 9.82 -5.13
CA ALA A 61 22.49 10.24 -5.06
C ALA A 61 21.90 10.15 -3.64
N ARG A 62 20.86 10.93 -3.39
CA ARG A 62 20.10 10.87 -2.14
C ARG A 62 18.64 11.23 -2.39
N CYS A 63 17.77 10.73 -1.53
CA CYS A 63 16.37 11.12 -1.48
C CYS A 63 16.06 11.73 -0.11
N HIS A 64 15.41 12.90 -0.12
CA HIS A 64 14.93 13.55 1.09
C HIS A 64 13.53 13.07 1.45
N LEU A 65 13.27 12.88 2.74
CA LEU A 65 11.90 12.83 3.26
C LEU A 65 11.56 14.23 3.78
N ARG A 66 10.58 14.87 3.17
CA ARG A 66 10.11 16.18 3.60
C ARG A 66 8.63 16.13 3.94
N PHE A 67 8.29 16.46 5.16
CA PHE A 67 6.90 16.67 5.53
C PHE A 67 6.47 18.06 5.07
N ASP A 68 5.50 18.12 4.14
CA ASP A 68 4.85 19.35 3.73
C ASP A 68 3.78 19.69 4.79
N ASP A 69 4.25 20.27 5.89
CA ASP A 69 3.47 20.70 7.05
C ASP A 69 3.15 22.20 6.99
N THR A 70 2.68 22.66 5.82
CA THR A 70 2.33 24.09 5.61
C THR A 70 0.90 24.43 6.08
N ASN A 71 0.08 23.45 6.42
CA ASN A 71 -1.33 23.65 6.81
C ASN A 71 -1.61 23.24 8.26
N PRO A 72 -1.64 24.17 9.23
CA PRO A 72 -1.72 23.86 10.66
C PRO A 72 -2.99 23.13 11.11
N SER A 73 -4.05 23.11 10.30
CA SER A 73 -5.35 22.54 10.71
C SER A 73 -5.53 21.05 10.41
N LYS A 74 -4.54 20.36 9.82
CA LYS A 74 -4.72 19.00 9.29
C LYS A 74 -3.63 18.02 9.67
N GLU A 75 -2.64 18.43 10.42
CA GLU A 75 -1.42 17.70 10.65
C GLU A 75 -1.44 17.01 12.01
N ASP A 76 -1.01 15.74 12.05
CA ASP A 76 -0.99 14.93 13.26
C ASP A 76 0.32 14.12 13.33
N GLN A 77 0.89 14.03 14.54
CA GLN A 77 2.10 13.26 14.80
C GLN A 77 1.94 11.78 14.45
N GLU A 78 0.72 11.22 14.63
CA GLU A 78 0.42 9.83 14.22
C GLU A 78 0.76 9.59 12.75
N TYR A 79 0.43 10.53 11.87
CA TYR A 79 0.72 10.40 10.44
C TYR A 79 2.21 10.54 10.14
N VAL A 80 2.91 11.43 10.82
CA VAL A 80 4.38 11.57 10.70
C VAL A 80 5.07 10.25 11.04
N ASP A 81 4.66 9.61 12.14
CA ASP A 81 5.24 8.36 12.61
C ASP A 81 4.91 7.19 11.66
N SER A 82 3.65 7.09 11.23
CA SER A 82 3.20 6.06 10.29
C SER A 82 3.91 6.16 8.94
N ILE A 83 4.06 7.37 8.40
CA ILE A 83 4.76 7.60 7.12
C ILE A 83 6.22 7.14 7.21
N GLN A 84 6.91 7.48 8.29
CA GLN A 84 8.30 7.05 8.49
C GLN A 84 8.40 5.52 8.63
N GLU A 85 7.49 4.90 9.39
CA GLU A 85 7.45 3.44 9.54
C GLU A 85 7.22 2.75 8.19
N ASP A 86 6.27 3.23 7.39
CA ASP A 86 5.94 2.66 6.09
C ASP A 86 7.10 2.74 5.09
N ILE A 87 7.82 3.87 5.03
CA ILE A 87 8.99 4.03 4.17
C ILE A 87 10.11 3.07 4.57
N ARG A 88 10.40 2.96 5.87
CA ARG A 88 11.40 2.01 6.39
C ARG A 88 10.98 0.57 6.11
N TRP A 89 9.72 0.25 6.32
CA TRP A 89 9.20 -1.08 6.02
C TRP A 89 9.32 -1.42 4.53
N LEU A 90 9.12 -0.46 3.63
CA LEU A 90 9.36 -0.64 2.19
C LEU A 90 10.84 -0.88 1.85
N GLY A 91 11.77 -0.74 2.81
CA GLY A 91 13.20 -0.98 2.65
C GLY A 91 13.99 0.25 2.24
N PHE A 92 13.47 1.45 2.51
CA PHE A 92 14.13 2.71 2.21
C PHE A 92 14.48 3.50 3.47
N ASP A 93 15.50 4.34 3.36
CA ASP A 93 15.95 5.24 4.43
C ASP A 93 16.40 6.57 3.83
N TRP A 94 16.06 7.64 4.50
CA TRP A 94 16.47 9.01 4.15
C TRP A 94 17.73 9.47 4.88
N GLY A 95 18.27 8.65 5.80
CA GLY A 95 19.41 8.98 6.65
C GLY A 95 19.16 10.25 7.47
N LYS A 96 20.02 11.24 7.29
CA LYS A 96 19.91 12.56 7.94
C LYS A 96 19.04 13.58 7.19
N ASN A 97 18.46 13.18 6.04
CA ASN A 97 17.76 14.11 5.15
C ASN A 97 16.26 14.11 5.45
N LEU A 98 15.89 14.40 6.70
CA LEU A 98 14.52 14.62 7.15
C LEU A 98 14.29 16.13 7.28
N PHE A 99 13.23 16.62 6.60
CA PHE A 99 12.88 18.04 6.58
C PHE A 99 11.40 18.23 6.91
N PHE A 100 11.10 19.42 7.43
CA PHE A 100 9.75 19.92 7.63
C PHE A 100 9.63 21.27 6.94
N ALA A 101 8.60 21.50 6.15
CA ALA A 101 8.34 22.76 5.47
C ALA A 101 8.26 23.93 6.47
N SER A 102 7.66 23.68 7.63
CA SER A 102 7.53 24.67 8.71
C SER A 102 8.87 25.22 9.25
N ASN A 103 9.96 24.45 9.12
CA ASN A 103 11.30 24.94 9.49
C ASN A 103 11.84 26.00 8.49
N MET A 104 11.20 26.13 7.32
CA MET A 104 11.60 27.05 6.25
C MET A 104 10.67 28.27 6.15
N PHE A 105 9.70 28.45 7.05
CA PHE A 105 8.75 29.57 7.00
C PHE A 105 9.42 30.94 6.99
N GLY A 106 10.56 31.11 7.67
CA GLY A 106 11.38 32.33 7.59
C GLY A 106 11.87 32.59 6.17
N PHE A 107 12.42 31.60 5.52
CA PHE A 107 12.91 31.69 4.14
C PHE A 107 11.77 31.98 3.14
N PHE A 108 10.61 31.32 3.29
CA PHE A 108 9.46 31.63 2.45
C PHE A 108 8.98 33.07 2.60
N HIS A 109 8.97 33.59 3.84
CA HIS A 109 8.63 34.97 4.11
C HIS A 109 9.63 35.95 3.45
N GLU A 110 10.93 35.67 3.52
CA GLU A 110 11.97 36.48 2.85
C GLU A 110 11.77 36.49 1.33
N CYS A 111 11.43 35.34 0.73
CA CYS A 111 11.11 35.23 -0.69
C CYS A 111 9.87 36.06 -1.07
N ALA A 112 8.83 36.02 -0.25
CA ALA A 112 7.62 36.81 -0.45
C ALA A 112 7.91 38.34 -0.39
N VAL A 113 8.71 38.77 0.60
CA VAL A 113 9.16 40.16 0.70
C VAL A 113 10.00 40.57 -0.53
N ALA A 114 10.85 39.68 -1.03
CA ALA A 114 11.63 39.94 -2.25
C ALA A 114 10.74 40.13 -3.49
N LEU A 115 9.69 39.32 -3.65
CA LEU A 115 8.70 39.49 -4.72
C LEU A 115 7.95 40.83 -4.63
N ILE A 116 7.53 41.23 -3.43
CA ILE A 116 6.88 42.54 -3.21
C ILE A 116 7.83 43.67 -3.61
N LYS A 117 9.10 43.63 -3.17
CA LYS A 117 10.11 44.64 -3.49
C LYS A 117 10.37 44.76 -5.01
N LYS A 118 10.23 43.66 -5.74
CA LYS A 118 10.33 43.63 -7.21
C LYS A 118 9.03 44.10 -7.91
N GLY A 119 7.96 44.40 -7.18
CA GLY A 119 6.66 44.70 -7.75
C GLY A 119 5.96 43.50 -8.37
N LEU A 120 6.36 42.29 -7.99
CA LEU A 120 5.83 41.01 -8.51
C LEU A 120 4.85 40.31 -7.57
N ALA A 121 4.50 40.94 -6.45
CA ALA A 121 3.47 40.49 -5.53
C ALA A 121 2.76 41.69 -4.89
N TYR A 122 1.49 41.50 -4.55
CA TYR A 122 0.67 42.53 -3.92
C TYR A 122 -0.31 41.90 -2.90
N VAL A 123 -0.66 42.70 -1.88
CA VAL A 123 -1.69 42.31 -0.91
C VAL A 123 -3.06 42.66 -1.49
N ASP A 124 -3.92 41.66 -1.59
CA ASP A 124 -5.28 41.77 -2.08
C ASP A 124 -6.25 41.68 -0.88
N GLU A 125 -7.13 42.66 -0.73
CA GLU A 125 -8.11 42.76 0.36
C GLU A 125 -9.52 42.47 -0.13
N GLN A 126 -9.68 41.89 -1.31
CA GLN A 126 -10.94 41.40 -1.84
C GLN A 126 -11.40 40.14 -1.09
N THR A 127 -12.70 39.92 -1.05
CA THR A 127 -13.29 38.68 -0.55
C THR A 127 -13.00 37.50 -1.51
N VAL A 128 -13.14 36.30 -1.01
CA VAL A 128 -12.99 35.06 -1.82
C VAL A 128 -13.99 35.06 -2.99
N GLU A 129 -15.20 35.54 -2.77
CA GLU A 129 -16.27 35.64 -3.79
C GLU A 129 -15.88 36.61 -4.90
N GLU A 130 -15.38 37.79 -4.55
CA GLU A 130 -14.90 38.79 -5.51
C GLU A 130 -13.75 38.28 -6.36
N ILE A 131 -12.75 37.68 -5.72
CA ILE A 131 -11.59 37.07 -6.40
C ILE A 131 -12.05 35.96 -7.36
N ARG A 132 -12.97 35.09 -6.90
CA ARG A 132 -13.53 34.01 -7.73
C ARG A 132 -14.30 34.57 -8.94
N ALA A 133 -15.09 35.58 -8.76
CA ALA A 133 -15.86 36.24 -9.83
C ALA A 133 -14.93 36.90 -10.86
N GLN A 134 -13.82 37.51 -10.42
CA GLN A 134 -12.86 38.21 -11.28
C GLN A 134 -11.86 37.27 -11.95
N ARG A 135 -11.64 36.05 -11.44
CA ARG A 135 -10.66 35.11 -11.99
C ARG A 135 -10.98 34.71 -13.44
N GLY A 136 -12.24 34.80 -13.86
CA GLY A 136 -12.70 34.34 -15.15
C GLY A 136 -12.71 32.81 -15.25
N ASN A 137 -12.67 32.31 -16.47
CA ASN A 137 -12.61 30.87 -16.77
C ASN A 137 -11.71 30.61 -17.99
N VAL A 138 -11.61 29.36 -18.45
CA VAL A 138 -10.72 28.99 -19.57
C VAL A 138 -10.97 29.82 -20.85
N ASN A 139 -12.22 30.23 -21.07
CA ASN A 139 -12.62 30.99 -22.29
C ASN A 139 -12.74 32.51 -22.04
N VAL A 140 -12.71 32.96 -20.79
CA VAL A 140 -12.90 34.36 -20.41
C VAL A 140 -11.70 34.82 -19.58
N PRO A 141 -10.94 35.84 -20.02
CA PRO A 141 -9.87 36.44 -19.25
C PRO A 141 -10.34 36.90 -17.86
N GLY A 142 -9.45 36.88 -16.90
CA GLY A 142 -9.72 37.45 -15.59
C GLY A 142 -9.64 38.98 -15.61
N VAL A 143 -10.20 39.60 -14.58
CA VAL A 143 -10.16 41.06 -14.33
C VAL A 143 -9.13 41.34 -13.24
N GLU A 144 -8.32 42.36 -13.42
CA GLU A 144 -7.32 42.78 -12.42
C GLU A 144 -8.00 43.25 -11.12
N SER A 145 -7.40 42.91 -9.98
CA SER A 145 -7.80 43.42 -8.67
C SER A 145 -7.56 44.92 -8.60
N PRO A 146 -8.42 45.68 -7.91
CA PRO A 146 -8.19 47.11 -7.63
C PRO A 146 -6.93 47.35 -6.81
N TYR A 147 -6.44 46.35 -6.09
CA TYR A 147 -5.21 46.40 -5.29
C TYR A 147 -3.94 46.04 -6.03
N ARG A 148 -4.05 45.56 -7.28
CA ARG A 148 -2.91 45.02 -8.08
C ARG A 148 -1.81 46.05 -8.32
N ASN A 149 -2.14 47.32 -8.39
CA ASN A 149 -1.21 48.40 -8.66
C ASN A 149 -0.89 49.26 -7.42
N ARG A 150 -1.13 48.74 -6.22
CA ARG A 150 -0.70 49.34 -4.96
C ARG A 150 0.84 49.50 -4.93
N SER A 151 1.36 50.54 -4.31
CA SER A 151 2.80 50.77 -4.20
C SER A 151 3.51 49.65 -3.46
N VAL A 152 4.83 49.53 -3.68
CA VAL A 152 5.68 48.55 -3.00
C VAL A 152 5.66 48.79 -1.48
N GLU A 153 5.74 50.04 -1.06
CA GLU A 153 5.76 50.45 0.34
C GLU A 153 4.47 50.07 1.07
N GLU A 154 3.34 50.33 0.43
CA GLU A 154 2.03 49.92 1.00
C GLU A 154 1.86 48.43 1.07
N ASN A 155 2.30 47.66 0.02
CA ASN A 155 2.26 46.21 0.03
C ASN A 155 3.15 45.62 1.13
N LEU A 156 4.37 46.16 1.35
CA LEU A 156 5.24 45.75 2.44
C LEU A 156 4.59 45.99 3.80
N ALA A 157 4.01 47.18 4.01
CA ALA A 157 3.32 47.53 5.26
C ALA A 157 2.12 46.59 5.51
N ARG A 158 1.31 46.31 4.49
CA ARG A 158 0.15 45.42 4.59
C ARG A 158 0.58 43.96 4.85
N PHE A 159 1.62 43.48 4.17
CA PHE A 159 2.11 42.12 4.39
C PHE A 159 2.71 41.95 5.79
N GLN A 160 3.38 42.99 6.30
CA GLN A 160 3.84 42.99 7.70
C GLN A 160 2.67 43.01 8.69
N ALA A 161 1.58 43.75 8.42
CA ALA A 161 0.38 43.76 9.25
C ALA A 161 -0.31 42.37 9.23
N MET A 162 -0.35 41.66 8.08
CA MET A 162 -0.80 40.27 8.03
C MET A 162 0.03 39.37 8.96
N LYS A 163 1.37 39.47 8.90
CA LYS A 163 2.29 38.68 9.74
C LYS A 163 2.14 38.99 11.22
N ASN A 164 1.86 40.23 11.58
CA ASN A 164 1.68 40.66 12.96
C ASN A 164 0.31 40.24 13.53
N GLY A 165 -0.59 39.69 12.72
CA GLY A 165 -1.95 39.33 13.15
C GLY A 165 -2.88 40.53 13.30
N GLU A 166 -2.56 41.67 12.71
CA GLU A 166 -3.35 42.90 12.76
C GLU A 166 -4.55 42.85 11.81
N ILE A 167 -4.52 41.95 10.83
CA ILE A 167 -5.57 41.75 9.83
C ILE A 167 -6.29 40.43 10.10
N PRO A 168 -7.63 40.38 10.21
CA PRO A 168 -8.38 39.16 10.45
C PRO A 168 -8.27 38.14 9.28
N GLU A 169 -8.54 36.88 9.57
CA GLU A 169 -8.66 35.82 8.55
C GLU A 169 -9.68 36.21 7.46
N GLY A 170 -9.33 35.85 6.20
CA GLY A 170 -10.18 36.10 5.04
C GLY A 170 -10.29 37.56 4.60
N LYS A 171 -9.56 38.50 5.25
CA LYS A 171 -9.57 39.92 4.92
C LYS A 171 -8.40 40.39 4.08
N ALA A 172 -7.34 39.60 3.98
CA ALA A 172 -6.22 39.86 3.08
C ALA A 172 -5.50 38.58 2.72
N ILE A 173 -4.95 38.56 1.52
CA ILE A 173 -4.07 37.52 1.01
C ILE A 173 -2.90 38.17 0.26
N LEU A 174 -1.79 37.48 0.13
CA LEU A 174 -0.71 37.87 -0.80
C LEU A 174 -0.90 37.15 -2.13
N ARG A 175 -0.88 37.88 -3.24
CA ARG A 175 -0.99 37.33 -4.60
C ARG A 175 0.25 37.67 -5.40
N ALA A 176 0.67 36.72 -6.29
CA ALA A 176 1.62 37.01 -7.32
C ALA A 176 1.01 37.95 -8.37
N LYS A 177 1.84 38.81 -8.96
CA LYS A 177 1.45 39.70 -10.06
C LYS A 177 2.02 39.14 -11.36
N ILE A 178 1.22 38.36 -12.09
CA ILE A 178 1.64 37.63 -13.29
C ILE A 178 0.79 38.06 -14.50
N ASP A 179 -0.27 37.33 -14.82
CA ASP A 179 -1.10 37.61 -16.00
C ASP A 179 -2.54 37.13 -15.80
N MET A 180 -3.47 38.07 -15.62
CA MET A 180 -4.89 37.77 -15.46
C MET A 180 -5.56 37.27 -16.74
N ALA A 181 -4.93 37.38 -17.89
CA ALA A 181 -5.41 36.89 -19.18
C ALA A 181 -4.84 35.50 -19.58
N SER A 182 -3.94 34.94 -18.76
CA SER A 182 -3.31 33.65 -19.05
C SER A 182 -4.34 32.54 -19.31
N SER A 183 -4.11 31.70 -20.31
CA SER A 183 -4.90 30.48 -20.54
C SER A 183 -4.73 29.46 -19.40
N ASN A 184 -3.58 29.47 -18.73
CA ASN A 184 -3.34 28.68 -17.53
C ASN A 184 -3.88 29.41 -16.30
N MET A 185 -4.94 28.85 -15.70
CA MET A 185 -5.60 29.42 -14.53
C MET A 185 -4.66 29.57 -13.32
N ASN A 186 -3.61 28.77 -13.21
CA ASN A 186 -2.62 28.85 -12.12
C ASN A 186 -1.70 30.08 -12.26
N MET A 187 -1.66 30.72 -13.43
CA MET A 187 -0.87 31.93 -13.69
C MET A 187 -1.66 33.23 -13.54
N ARG A 188 -2.98 33.16 -13.24
CA ARG A 188 -3.85 34.32 -13.02
C ARG A 188 -3.73 34.87 -11.61
N ASP A 189 -2.66 35.57 -11.34
CA ASP A 189 -2.33 36.18 -10.05
C ASP A 189 -2.65 35.23 -8.88
N PRO A 190 -1.95 34.08 -8.78
CA PRO A 190 -2.23 33.06 -7.78
C PRO A 190 -1.96 33.56 -6.36
N VAL A 191 -2.65 32.98 -5.38
CA VAL A 191 -2.44 33.25 -3.96
C VAL A 191 -1.12 32.62 -3.51
N LEU A 192 -0.28 33.41 -2.88
CA LEU A 192 0.99 32.98 -2.30
C LEU A 192 0.91 32.75 -0.79
N TYR A 193 0.20 33.63 -0.06
CA TYR A 193 -0.01 33.54 1.38
C TYR A 193 -1.45 33.82 1.79
N ARG A 194 -1.89 33.15 2.85
CA ARG A 194 -3.17 33.39 3.54
C ARG A 194 -2.93 33.63 5.03
N ILE A 195 -3.89 34.29 5.68
CA ILE A 195 -3.95 34.45 7.13
C ILE A 195 -4.73 33.26 7.70
N MET A 196 -4.21 32.64 8.75
CA MET A 196 -4.89 31.59 9.51
C MET A 196 -4.43 31.66 10.98
N PHE A 197 -5.37 31.86 11.90
CA PHE A 197 -5.10 31.84 13.34
C PHE A 197 -5.33 30.43 13.88
N ALA A 198 -4.29 29.59 13.76
CA ALA A 198 -4.28 28.22 14.24
C ALA A 198 -2.92 27.87 14.83
N GLU A 199 -2.89 27.08 15.89
CA GLU A 199 -1.67 26.53 16.44
C GLU A 199 -1.09 25.49 15.49
N HIS A 200 0.19 25.64 15.16
CA HIS A 200 0.90 24.72 14.29
C HIS A 200 1.66 23.69 15.11
N HIS A 201 1.59 22.40 14.74
CA HIS A 201 2.17 21.29 15.51
C HIS A 201 3.68 21.45 15.79
N ASN A 202 4.43 22.10 14.90
CA ASN A 202 5.88 22.28 15.01
C ASN A 202 6.28 23.70 15.44
N THR A 203 5.60 24.76 14.96
CA THR A 203 5.95 26.17 15.22
C THR A 203 5.05 26.88 16.24
N GLY A 204 4.03 26.19 16.74
CA GLY A 204 3.06 26.75 17.69
C GLY A 204 2.35 27.98 17.12
N ASN A 205 2.31 29.07 17.88
CA ASN A 205 1.67 30.34 17.51
C ASN A 205 2.65 31.38 16.93
N THR A 206 3.82 30.95 16.46
CA THR A 206 4.85 31.87 15.91
C THR A 206 4.42 32.53 14.62
N TRP A 207 3.59 31.86 13.85
CA TRP A 207 3.08 32.31 12.55
C TRP A 207 1.55 32.37 12.56
N CYS A 208 1.01 33.38 11.87
CA CYS A 208 -0.42 33.49 11.56
C CYS A 208 -0.66 33.74 10.06
N ILE A 209 0.42 33.71 9.24
CA ILE A 209 0.34 33.66 7.79
C ILE A 209 1.03 32.40 7.30
N TYR A 210 0.42 31.72 6.35
CA TYR A 210 0.91 30.44 5.84
C TYR A 210 1.00 30.47 4.31
N PRO A 211 2.10 29.94 3.73
CA PRO A 211 2.26 29.89 2.30
C PRO A 211 1.27 28.91 1.68
N MET A 212 0.87 29.17 0.44
CA MET A 212 0.14 28.21 -0.36
C MET A 212 1.11 27.20 -0.99
N TYR A 213 0.63 26.00 -1.28
CA TYR A 213 1.41 24.89 -1.84
C TYR A 213 2.29 25.32 -3.03
N ASP A 214 1.69 26.01 -4.03
CA ASP A 214 2.40 26.40 -5.26
C ASP A 214 3.54 27.41 -5.03
N PHE A 215 3.54 28.07 -3.89
CA PHE A 215 4.64 28.96 -3.47
C PHE A 215 5.68 28.26 -2.60
N ALA A 216 5.22 27.43 -1.65
CA ALA A 216 6.11 26.71 -0.74
C ALA A 216 6.94 25.65 -1.46
N HIS A 217 6.30 24.80 -2.24
CA HIS A 217 6.90 23.65 -2.89
C HIS A 217 8.16 23.94 -3.73
N PRO A 218 8.19 24.90 -4.68
CA PRO A 218 9.42 25.26 -5.38
C PRO A 218 10.52 25.80 -4.45
N LEU A 219 10.14 26.56 -3.42
CA LEU A 219 11.08 27.13 -2.47
C LEU A 219 11.72 26.08 -1.55
N GLU A 220 10.93 25.09 -1.12
CA GLU A 220 11.42 23.92 -0.39
C GLU A 220 12.44 23.14 -1.22
N ASP A 221 12.08 22.81 -2.47
CA ASP A 221 12.96 22.10 -3.39
C ASP A 221 14.28 22.87 -3.60
N ALA A 222 14.21 24.19 -3.76
CA ALA A 222 15.39 25.03 -3.93
C ALA A 222 16.24 25.10 -2.64
N TYR A 223 15.61 25.24 -1.48
CA TYR A 223 16.29 25.31 -0.18
C TYR A 223 17.06 24.02 0.13
N GLU A 224 16.45 22.88 -0.19
CA GLU A 224 17.02 21.55 0.01
C GLU A 224 18.01 21.14 -1.10
N HIS A 225 18.26 21.99 -2.10
CA HIS A 225 19.10 21.68 -3.26
C HIS A 225 18.64 20.44 -4.03
N ILE A 226 17.32 20.25 -4.15
CA ILE A 226 16.74 19.20 -5.02
C ILE A 226 17.14 19.48 -6.46
N THR A 227 17.56 18.45 -7.18
CA THR A 227 17.91 18.56 -8.60
C THR A 227 16.73 18.18 -9.50
N HIS A 228 16.06 17.10 -9.15
CA HIS A 228 14.94 16.52 -9.91
C HIS A 228 13.73 16.43 -8.99
N SER A 229 12.79 17.35 -9.19
CA SER A 229 11.53 17.45 -8.47
C SER A 229 10.48 16.61 -9.18
N LEU A 230 10.31 15.36 -8.75
CA LEU A 230 9.40 14.40 -9.38
C LEU A 230 8.02 14.45 -8.73
N CYS A 231 6.97 14.61 -9.51
CA CYS A 231 5.58 14.66 -9.06
C CYS A 231 4.63 14.00 -10.06
N THR A 232 3.34 13.90 -9.72
CA THR A 232 2.35 13.29 -10.61
C THR A 232 1.85 14.30 -11.67
N LEU A 233 1.26 13.79 -12.77
CA LEU A 233 0.72 14.60 -13.87
C LEU A 233 -0.36 15.62 -13.44
N GLU A 234 -0.91 15.48 -12.27
CA GLU A 234 -1.85 16.45 -11.67
C GLU A 234 -1.22 17.85 -11.55
N PHE A 235 0.11 17.92 -11.42
CA PHE A 235 0.87 19.15 -11.24
C PHE A 235 1.47 19.70 -12.55
N GLU A 236 1.19 19.10 -13.70
CA GLU A 236 1.73 19.58 -14.98
C GLU A 236 1.36 21.05 -15.26
N ASN A 237 0.12 21.43 -15.02
CA ASN A 237 -0.35 22.81 -15.17
C ASN A 237 0.17 23.77 -14.08
N HIS A 238 0.74 23.25 -13.00
CA HIS A 238 1.37 24.04 -11.93
C HIS A 238 2.84 24.35 -12.23
N ARG A 239 3.50 23.59 -13.11
CA ARG A 239 4.92 23.78 -13.44
C ARG A 239 5.27 25.19 -13.90
N PRO A 240 4.49 25.88 -14.76
CA PRO A 240 4.82 27.27 -15.11
C PRO A 240 4.90 28.20 -13.90
N LEU A 241 4.06 28.00 -12.88
CA LEU A 241 4.13 28.78 -11.64
C LEU A 241 5.34 28.37 -10.79
N TYR A 242 5.66 27.09 -10.73
CA TYR A 242 6.87 26.57 -10.09
C TYR A 242 8.12 27.25 -10.69
N ASP A 243 8.26 27.24 -12.01
CA ASP A 243 9.38 27.87 -12.71
C ASP A 243 9.43 29.38 -12.46
N TRP A 244 8.27 30.06 -12.49
CA TRP A 244 8.16 31.49 -12.21
C TRP A 244 8.66 31.84 -10.79
N VAL A 245 8.33 31.04 -9.78
CA VAL A 245 8.80 31.24 -8.41
C VAL A 245 10.32 31.08 -8.33
N ILE A 246 10.87 30.02 -8.93
CA ILE A 246 12.33 29.77 -8.97
C ILE A 246 13.10 30.90 -9.70
N GLU A 247 12.51 31.46 -10.74
CA GLU A 247 13.14 32.55 -11.51
C GLU A 247 13.14 33.89 -10.75
N ASN A 248 12.10 34.15 -9.96
CA ASN A 248 11.88 35.46 -9.38
C ASN A 248 12.28 35.56 -7.89
N CYS A 249 12.41 34.47 -7.17
CA CYS A 249 12.84 34.45 -5.78
C CYS A 249 14.37 34.31 -5.64
N PRO A 250 14.97 34.77 -4.54
CA PRO A 250 16.41 34.63 -4.26
C PRO A 250 16.71 33.22 -3.74
N VAL A 251 16.65 32.23 -4.61
CA VAL A 251 16.80 30.81 -4.27
C VAL A 251 18.24 30.32 -4.34
N PRO A 252 18.68 29.39 -3.47
CA PRO A 252 20.03 28.85 -3.48
C PRO A 252 20.29 27.81 -4.56
N ALA A 253 19.26 27.20 -5.10
CA ALA A 253 19.34 26.21 -6.18
C ALA A 253 18.18 26.35 -7.18
N ARG A 254 18.33 25.73 -8.35
CA ARG A 254 17.31 25.75 -9.41
C ARG A 254 16.87 24.33 -9.75
N PRO A 255 15.95 23.75 -8.98
CA PRO A 255 15.40 22.44 -9.25
C PRO A 255 14.56 22.43 -10.53
N ARG A 256 14.36 21.22 -11.11
CA ARG A 256 13.50 21.03 -12.27
C ARG A 256 12.35 20.10 -11.92
N GLN A 257 11.11 20.59 -12.06
CA GLN A 257 9.91 19.77 -11.92
C GLN A 257 9.71 18.88 -13.15
N THR A 258 9.39 17.61 -12.91
CA THR A 258 9.09 16.62 -13.95
C THR A 258 7.97 15.72 -13.48
N GLU A 259 6.95 15.55 -14.33
CA GLU A 259 5.73 14.83 -13.99
C GLU A 259 5.72 13.42 -14.58
N PHE A 260 5.09 12.50 -13.84
CA PHE A 260 4.83 11.13 -14.25
C PHE A 260 3.40 10.72 -13.90
N ALA A 261 2.90 9.66 -14.56
CA ALA A 261 1.55 9.17 -14.34
C ALA A 261 1.38 8.59 -12.93
N ARG A 262 0.33 8.99 -12.24
CA ARG A 262 -0.06 8.38 -10.97
C ARG A 262 -0.49 6.92 -11.17
N LEU A 263 -0.48 6.15 -10.09
CA LEU A 263 -1.04 4.80 -10.07
C LEU A 263 -2.56 4.87 -9.81
N ASN A 264 -3.34 4.26 -10.70
CA ASN A 264 -4.74 3.94 -10.45
C ASN A 264 -4.87 2.42 -10.53
N LEU A 265 -5.49 1.80 -9.53
CA LEU A 265 -5.77 0.36 -9.50
C LEU A 265 -7.25 0.10 -9.73
N THR A 266 -7.56 -0.97 -10.46
CA THR A 266 -8.93 -1.48 -10.56
C THR A 266 -9.42 -1.95 -9.19
N TYR A 267 -10.73 -1.92 -8.97
CA TYR A 267 -11.40 -2.34 -7.73
C TYR A 267 -10.91 -1.63 -6.45
N THR A 268 -10.35 -0.41 -6.61
CA THR A 268 -9.68 0.27 -5.51
C THR A 268 -9.99 1.76 -5.53
N VAL A 269 -10.28 2.33 -4.36
CA VAL A 269 -10.36 3.76 -4.12
C VAL A 269 -9.05 4.24 -3.50
N MET A 270 -8.45 5.30 -4.06
CA MET A 270 -7.20 5.88 -3.55
C MET A 270 -7.34 7.34 -3.12
N SER A 271 -8.53 7.93 -3.27
CA SER A 271 -8.80 9.26 -2.76
C SER A 271 -8.75 9.27 -1.24
N LYS A 272 -7.88 10.09 -0.67
CA LYS A 272 -7.72 10.24 0.78
C LYS A 272 -9.04 10.53 1.50
N ARG A 273 -9.86 11.45 0.95
CA ARG A 273 -11.17 11.77 1.52
C ARG A 273 -12.08 10.54 1.60
N LYS A 274 -12.08 9.71 0.55
CA LYS A 274 -12.91 8.49 0.52
C LYS A 274 -12.35 7.41 1.45
N LEU A 275 -11.03 7.27 1.54
CA LEU A 275 -10.40 6.35 2.51
C LEU A 275 -10.71 6.76 3.96
N LEU A 276 -10.64 8.05 4.26
CA LEU A 276 -11.03 8.59 5.57
C LEU A 276 -12.51 8.31 5.87
N GLN A 277 -13.39 8.49 4.89
CA GLN A 277 -14.82 8.18 5.00
C GLN A 277 -15.05 6.71 5.35
N LEU A 278 -14.37 5.77 4.70
CA LEU A 278 -14.47 4.33 5.02
C LEU A 278 -14.11 4.04 6.49
N VAL A 279 -13.11 4.73 7.02
CA VAL A 279 -12.68 4.58 8.42
C VAL A 279 -13.69 5.23 9.37
N GLN A 280 -14.08 6.47 9.11
CA GLN A 280 -14.97 7.23 10.00
C GLN A 280 -16.40 6.66 10.07
N GLU A 281 -16.90 6.13 8.98
CA GLU A 281 -18.22 5.50 8.91
C GLU A 281 -18.21 4.01 9.32
N GLY A 282 -17.04 3.46 9.69
CA GLY A 282 -16.92 2.09 10.19
C GLY A 282 -17.09 0.99 9.14
N HIS A 283 -16.92 1.29 7.86
CA HIS A 283 -16.92 0.29 6.78
C HIS A 283 -15.69 -0.62 6.82
N VAL A 284 -14.61 -0.13 7.42
CA VAL A 284 -13.36 -0.84 7.70
C VAL A 284 -12.96 -0.61 9.16
N THR A 285 -12.10 -1.47 9.70
CA THR A 285 -11.70 -1.43 11.13
C THR A 285 -10.69 -0.33 11.46
N GLY A 286 -10.13 0.33 10.45
CA GLY A 286 -9.14 1.41 10.60
C GLY A 286 -8.25 1.53 9.37
N TRP A 287 -7.25 2.39 9.46
CA TRP A 287 -6.32 2.64 8.36
C TRP A 287 -5.47 1.42 7.98
N ASP A 288 -5.27 0.48 8.89
CA ASP A 288 -4.55 -0.76 8.68
C ASP A 288 -5.46 -1.97 8.42
N ASP A 289 -6.74 -1.76 8.13
CA ASP A 289 -7.62 -2.85 7.69
C ASP A 289 -7.03 -3.54 6.46
N PRO A 290 -6.89 -4.88 6.46
CA PRO A 290 -6.30 -5.63 5.34
C PRO A 290 -7.00 -5.46 3.99
N ARG A 291 -8.18 -4.85 3.93
CA ARG A 291 -8.91 -4.51 2.70
C ARG A 291 -8.56 -3.13 2.15
N MET A 292 -7.89 -2.30 2.96
CA MET A 292 -7.48 -0.96 2.57
C MET A 292 -6.23 -0.99 1.68
N PRO A 293 -6.12 -0.10 0.69
CA PRO A 293 -4.93 0.01 -0.17
C PRO A 293 -3.78 0.78 0.51
N THR A 294 -3.86 1.02 1.81
CA THR A 294 -2.81 1.65 2.60
C THR A 294 -1.61 0.71 2.75
N VAL A 295 -0.41 1.25 2.88
CA VAL A 295 0.81 0.46 3.10
C VAL A 295 0.68 -0.37 4.38
N SER A 296 0.17 0.23 5.45
CA SER A 296 -0.09 -0.46 6.72
C SER A 296 -1.15 -1.56 6.59
N GLY A 297 -2.22 -1.35 5.81
CA GLY A 297 -3.24 -2.37 5.53
C GLY A 297 -2.70 -3.54 4.71
N MET A 298 -1.92 -3.24 3.65
CA MET A 298 -1.26 -4.26 2.84
C MET A 298 -0.24 -5.06 3.67
N ARG A 299 0.55 -4.42 4.53
CA ARG A 299 1.45 -5.08 5.46
C ARG A 299 0.72 -6.03 6.39
N ARG A 300 -0.38 -5.58 7.01
CA ARG A 300 -1.22 -6.40 7.89
C ARG A 300 -1.89 -7.55 7.14
N ARG A 301 -2.20 -7.37 5.87
CA ARG A 301 -2.68 -8.44 4.98
C ARG A 301 -1.59 -9.46 4.63
N GLY A 302 -0.32 -9.16 4.87
CA GLY A 302 0.80 -10.06 4.62
C GLY A 302 1.59 -9.79 3.34
N TYR A 303 1.32 -8.69 2.63
CA TYR A 303 2.15 -8.27 1.52
C TYR A 303 3.58 -8.02 1.99
N THR A 304 4.54 -8.25 1.12
CA THR A 304 5.95 -8.06 1.43
C THR A 304 6.47 -6.78 0.78
N PRO A 305 7.47 -6.12 1.37
CA PRO A 305 8.12 -4.98 0.74
C PRO A 305 8.69 -5.31 -0.64
N ALA A 306 9.28 -6.50 -0.79
CA ALA A 306 9.84 -6.98 -2.06
C ALA A 306 8.77 -7.08 -3.15
N ALA A 307 7.60 -7.65 -2.84
CA ALA A 307 6.49 -7.76 -3.77
C ALA A 307 5.97 -6.39 -4.24
N ILE A 308 5.85 -5.42 -3.32
CA ILE A 308 5.40 -4.06 -3.65
C ILE A 308 6.44 -3.35 -4.54
N ARG A 309 7.73 -3.44 -4.20
CA ARG A 309 8.79 -2.86 -5.04
C ARG A 309 8.83 -3.49 -6.43
N ASN A 310 8.72 -4.82 -6.51
CA ASN A 310 8.69 -5.54 -7.78
C ASN A 310 7.46 -5.14 -8.63
N PHE A 311 6.29 -4.99 -8.01
CA PHE A 311 5.09 -4.47 -8.67
C PHE A 311 5.34 -3.06 -9.23
N CYS A 312 5.86 -2.14 -8.42
CA CYS A 312 6.17 -0.76 -8.86
C CYS A 312 7.17 -0.73 -10.01
N GLN A 313 8.18 -1.61 -9.99
CA GLN A 313 9.14 -1.76 -11.08
C GLN A 313 8.49 -2.33 -12.35
N THR A 314 7.57 -3.30 -12.21
CA THR A 314 6.89 -3.95 -13.34
C THR A 314 5.97 -3.00 -14.09
N ILE A 315 5.19 -2.17 -13.38
CA ILE A 315 4.31 -1.17 -14.01
C ILE A 315 5.10 -0.03 -14.67
N GLY A 316 6.31 0.24 -14.17
CA GLY A 316 7.20 1.26 -14.72
C GLY A 316 6.70 2.70 -14.55
N ILE A 317 7.42 3.62 -15.20
CA ILE A 317 7.13 5.07 -15.17
C ILE A 317 6.73 5.54 -16.57
N THR A 318 5.55 6.15 -16.67
CA THR A 318 4.96 6.63 -17.93
C THR A 318 4.41 8.04 -17.76
N LYS A 319 4.06 8.68 -18.90
CA LYS A 319 3.34 9.97 -18.95
C LYS A 319 1.85 9.82 -19.27
N PHE A 320 1.32 8.61 -19.26
CA PHE A 320 -0.08 8.34 -19.56
C PHE A 320 -0.80 7.80 -18.35
N ASN A 321 -1.86 8.50 -17.92
CA ASN A 321 -2.75 8.00 -16.89
C ASN A 321 -3.58 6.84 -17.44
N GLY A 322 -3.57 5.73 -16.72
CA GLY A 322 -4.34 4.53 -17.02
C GLY A 322 -4.63 3.75 -15.75
N PHE A 323 -5.48 2.74 -15.86
CA PHE A 323 -5.72 1.79 -14.77
C PHE A 323 -4.78 0.60 -14.91
N THR A 324 -4.22 0.19 -13.78
CA THR A 324 -3.47 -1.06 -13.63
C THR A 324 -4.40 -2.07 -12.97
N ASP A 325 -4.48 -3.28 -13.51
CA ASP A 325 -5.26 -4.35 -12.89
C ASP A 325 -4.64 -4.73 -11.54
N VAL A 326 -5.45 -4.73 -10.49
CA VAL A 326 -5.03 -5.15 -9.15
C VAL A 326 -4.51 -6.59 -9.13
N ALA A 327 -4.94 -7.44 -10.07
CA ALA A 327 -4.43 -8.79 -10.23
C ALA A 327 -2.92 -8.85 -10.48
N LEU A 328 -2.32 -7.81 -11.08
CA LEU A 328 -0.87 -7.72 -11.25
C LEU A 328 -0.14 -7.50 -9.92
N LEU A 329 -0.71 -6.71 -9.01
CA LEU A 329 -0.19 -6.56 -7.66
C LEU A 329 -0.29 -7.88 -6.88
N GLU A 330 -1.46 -8.55 -6.93
CA GLU A 330 -1.67 -9.85 -6.31
C GLU A 330 -0.74 -10.92 -6.90
N TYR A 331 -0.44 -10.86 -8.20
CA TYR A 331 0.53 -11.74 -8.86
C TYR A 331 1.95 -11.52 -8.29
N SER A 332 2.39 -10.28 -8.17
CA SER A 332 3.71 -9.95 -7.59
C SER A 332 3.85 -10.48 -6.16
N VAL A 333 2.76 -10.42 -5.37
CA VAL A 333 2.73 -10.97 -4.01
C VAL A 333 2.80 -12.51 -4.03
N ARG A 334 2.06 -13.17 -4.94
CA ARG A 334 2.13 -14.63 -5.09
C ARG A 334 3.52 -15.12 -5.47
N GLU A 335 4.15 -14.48 -6.42
CA GLU A 335 5.52 -14.84 -6.87
C GLU A 335 6.54 -14.75 -5.72
N ASP A 336 6.51 -13.65 -4.97
CA ASP A 336 7.42 -13.48 -3.84
C ASP A 336 7.15 -14.51 -2.73
N LEU A 337 5.89 -14.72 -2.37
CA LEU A 337 5.52 -15.69 -1.34
C LEU A 337 5.73 -17.14 -1.78
N ASN A 338 5.55 -17.44 -3.07
CA ASN A 338 5.86 -18.78 -3.58
C ASN A 338 7.34 -19.13 -3.40
N ALA A 339 8.21 -18.19 -3.67
CA ALA A 339 9.65 -18.38 -3.54
C ALA A 339 10.12 -18.43 -2.07
N ASN A 340 9.49 -17.66 -1.17
CA ASN A 340 10.08 -17.36 0.14
C ASN A 340 9.25 -17.86 1.34
N ALA A 341 7.95 -18.11 1.19
CA ALA A 341 7.11 -18.51 2.32
C ALA A 341 7.21 -20.01 2.61
N PRO A 342 7.48 -20.42 3.85
CA PRO A 342 7.45 -21.83 4.24
C PRO A 342 6.03 -22.38 4.10
N ARG A 343 5.94 -23.71 3.84
CA ARG A 343 4.67 -24.42 3.75
C ARG A 343 4.26 -24.90 5.15
N ARG A 344 2.96 -24.77 5.45
CA ARG A 344 2.38 -25.25 6.71
C ARG A 344 1.04 -25.92 6.42
N MET A 345 0.63 -26.85 7.30
CA MET A 345 -0.66 -27.51 7.17
C MET A 345 -1.69 -26.88 8.09
N ALA A 346 -2.85 -26.54 7.52
CA ALA A 346 -4.01 -26.01 8.22
C ALA A 346 -5.27 -26.53 7.53
N VAL A 347 -6.28 -26.85 8.32
CA VAL A 347 -7.57 -27.34 7.86
C VAL A 347 -8.63 -26.31 8.23
N LEU A 348 -9.24 -25.67 7.24
CA LEU A 348 -10.18 -24.58 7.45
C LEU A 348 -11.60 -25.07 7.70
N ASN A 349 -12.00 -26.14 7.01
CA ASN A 349 -13.31 -26.78 7.18
C ASN A 349 -13.10 -28.25 7.57
N PRO A 350 -12.90 -28.54 8.87
CA PRO A 350 -12.44 -29.85 9.31
C PRO A 350 -13.48 -30.95 9.17
N LEU A 351 -13.01 -32.09 8.66
CA LEU A 351 -13.69 -33.38 8.67
C LEU A 351 -12.77 -34.42 9.32
N LYS A 352 -13.29 -35.15 10.29
CA LYS A 352 -12.51 -36.17 11.00
C LYS A 352 -12.31 -37.41 10.13
N VAL A 353 -11.08 -37.92 10.14
CA VAL A 353 -10.69 -39.23 9.58
C VAL A 353 -10.11 -40.07 10.68
N THR A 354 -10.65 -41.27 10.85
CA THR A 354 -10.10 -42.30 11.77
C THR A 354 -9.45 -43.40 10.94
N ILE A 355 -8.15 -43.63 11.20
CA ILE A 355 -7.36 -44.70 10.55
C ILE A 355 -7.48 -45.95 11.43
N THR A 356 -8.46 -46.79 11.14
CA THR A 356 -8.91 -47.90 12.01
C THR A 356 -7.87 -48.96 12.26
N THR A 357 -6.90 -49.10 11.36
CA THR A 357 -5.81 -50.09 11.45
C THR A 357 -4.60 -49.60 12.26
N LEU A 358 -4.61 -48.37 12.76
CA LEU A 358 -3.58 -47.84 13.66
C LEU A 358 -4.02 -47.99 15.12
N PRO A 359 -3.08 -48.26 16.06
CA PRO A 359 -3.36 -48.27 17.51
C PRO A 359 -3.92 -46.92 18.01
N GLU A 360 -4.70 -46.97 19.12
CA GLU A 360 -5.30 -45.72 19.66
C GLU A 360 -4.28 -44.76 20.24
N ASP A 361 -3.20 -45.27 20.81
CA ASP A 361 -2.11 -44.51 21.41
C ASP A 361 -0.93 -44.28 20.46
N MET A 362 -1.12 -44.61 19.18
CA MET A 362 -0.08 -44.45 18.19
C MET A 362 0.31 -42.98 18.05
N GLU A 363 1.61 -42.75 18.04
CA GLU A 363 2.22 -41.49 17.65
C GLU A 363 3.44 -41.76 16.76
N GLU A 364 3.42 -41.24 15.57
CA GLU A 364 4.52 -41.32 14.63
C GLU A 364 4.79 -39.93 14.07
N MET A 365 6.05 -39.64 13.74
CA MET A 365 6.42 -38.32 13.23
C MET A 365 6.54 -38.36 11.72
N ALA A 366 5.68 -37.58 11.06
CA ALA A 366 5.76 -37.38 9.62
C ALA A 366 6.75 -36.25 9.29
N GLU A 367 7.70 -36.53 8.44
CA GLU A 367 8.66 -35.51 7.98
C GLU A 367 8.12 -34.77 6.76
N VAL A 368 8.06 -33.42 6.85
CA VAL A 368 7.53 -32.57 5.80
C VAL A 368 8.48 -31.42 5.53
N LEU A 369 8.87 -31.24 4.25
CA LEU A 369 9.73 -30.12 3.84
C LEU A 369 9.08 -28.77 4.18
N ASN A 370 9.91 -27.84 4.68
CA ASN A 370 9.46 -26.47 4.96
C ASN A 370 9.17 -25.71 3.65
N ASN A 371 10.00 -25.89 2.64
CA ASN A 371 9.77 -25.34 1.31
C ASN A 371 10.26 -26.36 0.25
N PRO A 372 9.35 -26.97 -0.53
CA PRO A 372 9.76 -27.93 -1.58
C PRO A 372 10.64 -27.34 -2.68
N GLU A 373 10.56 -26.00 -2.91
CA GLU A 373 11.40 -25.31 -3.90
C GLU A 373 12.78 -24.94 -3.34
N LYS A 374 12.94 -25.02 -2.01
CA LYS A 374 14.18 -24.76 -1.28
C LYS A 374 14.43 -25.84 -0.24
N PRO A 375 14.80 -27.07 -0.66
CA PRO A 375 15.01 -28.17 0.28
C PRO A 375 16.08 -27.88 1.34
N GLU A 376 17.00 -26.97 1.06
CA GLU A 376 18.03 -26.49 1.99
C GLU A 376 17.46 -25.75 3.22
N GLU A 377 16.21 -25.27 3.17
CA GLU A 377 15.51 -24.72 4.32
C GLU A 377 15.04 -25.80 5.32
N GLY A 378 15.32 -27.08 5.01
CA GLY A 378 15.09 -28.22 5.87
C GLY A 378 13.64 -28.68 5.93
N SER A 379 13.39 -29.58 6.88
CA SER A 379 12.09 -30.21 7.13
C SER A 379 11.64 -29.98 8.57
N ARG A 380 10.39 -30.31 8.84
CA ARG A 380 9.81 -30.34 10.19
C ARG A 380 9.11 -31.66 10.44
N GLN A 381 9.03 -32.03 11.71
CA GLN A 381 8.32 -33.21 12.19
C GLN A 381 6.90 -32.83 12.59
N ILE A 382 5.90 -33.54 12.09
CA ILE A 382 4.48 -33.35 12.42
C ILE A 382 3.93 -34.62 13.03
N PRO A 383 3.30 -34.57 14.24
CA PRO A 383 2.71 -35.76 14.86
C PRO A 383 1.60 -36.34 14.00
N LEU A 384 1.71 -37.59 13.62
CA LEU A 384 0.68 -38.38 12.95
C LEU A 384 0.05 -39.33 13.96
N THR A 385 -1.23 -39.21 14.19
CA THR A 385 -2.02 -40.00 15.10
C THR A 385 -3.07 -40.81 14.37
N ARG A 386 -3.74 -41.74 15.05
CA ARG A 386 -4.84 -42.55 14.50
C ARG A 386 -5.96 -41.69 13.94
N GLU A 387 -6.26 -40.54 14.57
CA GLU A 387 -7.28 -39.60 14.14
C GLU A 387 -6.64 -38.31 13.61
N VAL A 388 -7.10 -37.85 12.44
CA VAL A 388 -6.64 -36.62 11.80
C VAL A 388 -7.82 -35.80 11.26
N TRP A 389 -7.61 -34.48 11.18
CA TRP A 389 -8.49 -33.57 10.46
C TRP A 389 -8.02 -33.42 9.02
N ILE A 390 -8.95 -33.46 8.08
CA ILE A 390 -8.74 -33.12 6.65
C ILE A 390 -9.72 -32.04 6.23
N GLU A 391 -9.51 -31.40 5.06
CA GLU A 391 -10.54 -30.55 4.49
C GLU A 391 -11.77 -31.37 4.12
N ARG A 392 -12.96 -30.87 4.46
CA ARG A 392 -14.22 -31.50 4.11
C ARG A 392 -14.35 -31.75 2.60
N ASP A 393 -13.86 -30.82 1.78
CA ASP A 393 -13.85 -30.92 0.32
C ASP A 393 -12.90 -32.00 -0.21
N ASP A 394 -12.04 -32.56 0.62
CA ASP A 394 -11.17 -33.68 0.27
C ASP A 394 -11.87 -35.05 0.34
N PHE A 395 -13.13 -35.09 0.81
CA PHE A 395 -13.96 -36.28 0.79
C PHE A 395 -15.27 -36.06 0.03
N MET A 396 -15.67 -37.04 -0.78
CA MET A 396 -16.93 -37.01 -1.56
C MET A 396 -17.49 -38.42 -1.72
N LEU A 397 -18.80 -38.61 -1.46
CA LEU A 397 -19.47 -39.90 -1.58
C LEU A 397 -19.60 -40.36 -3.02
N ASP A 398 -20.09 -39.47 -3.89
CA ASP A 398 -20.29 -39.74 -5.32
C ASP A 398 -19.43 -38.77 -6.15
N PRO A 399 -18.13 -39.08 -6.31
CA PRO A 399 -17.20 -38.16 -6.94
C PRO A 399 -17.28 -38.21 -8.47
N PRO A 400 -17.22 -37.05 -9.15
CA PRO A 400 -17.12 -36.97 -10.60
C PRO A 400 -15.80 -37.59 -11.11
N LYS A 401 -15.75 -37.94 -12.41
CA LYS A 401 -14.61 -38.62 -13.05
C LYS A 401 -13.26 -37.96 -12.83
N LYS A 402 -13.21 -36.62 -12.66
CA LYS A 402 -11.98 -35.84 -12.47
C LYS A 402 -11.65 -35.55 -11.00
N TYR A 403 -12.37 -36.15 -10.06
CA TYR A 403 -12.06 -36.03 -8.64
C TYR A 403 -11.10 -37.15 -8.24
N PHE A 404 -9.93 -36.80 -7.73
CA PHE A 404 -8.86 -37.76 -7.40
C PHE A 404 -8.56 -37.83 -5.90
N ARG A 405 -9.41 -37.22 -5.05
CA ARG A 405 -9.28 -37.21 -3.60
C ARG A 405 -10.04 -38.36 -2.96
N LEU A 406 -10.21 -38.32 -1.64
CA LEU A 406 -10.79 -39.40 -0.86
C LEU A 406 -12.27 -39.63 -1.20
N ALA A 407 -12.63 -40.87 -1.37
CA ALA A 407 -14.01 -41.35 -1.58
C ALA A 407 -14.07 -42.84 -1.17
N PRO A 408 -15.24 -43.42 -0.99
CA PRO A 408 -15.38 -44.86 -0.69
C PRO A 408 -14.55 -45.71 -1.66
N GLY A 409 -13.67 -46.55 -1.11
CA GLY A 409 -12.78 -47.44 -1.86
C GLY A 409 -11.59 -46.73 -2.55
N ARG A 410 -11.41 -45.41 -2.39
CA ARG A 410 -10.29 -44.66 -2.99
C ARG A 410 -9.18 -44.41 -2.00
N THR A 411 -7.95 -44.39 -2.54
CA THR A 411 -6.72 -44.16 -1.77
C THR A 411 -6.16 -42.77 -2.05
N VAL A 412 -5.74 -42.10 -0.99
CA VAL A 412 -4.99 -40.84 -1.04
C VAL A 412 -3.76 -40.91 -0.15
N ARG A 413 -2.77 -40.06 -0.38
CA ARG A 413 -1.63 -39.85 0.50
C ARG A 413 -1.93 -38.72 1.48
N LEU A 414 -1.74 -38.94 2.76
CA LEU A 414 -1.53 -37.89 3.74
C LEU A 414 -0.15 -37.28 3.50
N ARG A 415 -0.05 -35.98 3.33
CA ARG A 415 1.22 -35.26 3.05
C ARG A 415 2.30 -35.65 4.06
N GLY A 416 3.40 -36.24 3.63
CA GLY A 416 4.46 -36.76 4.52
C GLY A 416 4.08 -38.00 5.33
N GLY A 417 2.81 -38.42 5.32
CA GLY A 417 2.27 -39.56 6.07
C GLY A 417 1.95 -40.77 5.20
N TYR A 418 1.07 -41.63 5.72
CA TYR A 418 0.62 -42.85 5.06
C TYR A 418 -0.24 -42.60 3.82
N CYS A 419 -0.29 -43.57 2.92
CA CYS A 419 -1.40 -43.76 2.03
C CYS A 419 -2.56 -44.41 2.81
N ILE A 420 -3.75 -43.82 2.70
CA ILE A 420 -4.96 -44.30 3.37
C ILE A 420 -6.07 -44.57 2.36
N THR A 421 -6.84 -45.63 2.56
CA THR A 421 -7.98 -46.02 1.74
C THR A 421 -9.28 -45.88 2.55
N CYS A 422 -10.25 -45.16 2.03
CA CYS A 422 -11.58 -45.07 2.69
C CYS A 422 -12.33 -46.40 2.62
N THR A 423 -12.70 -46.93 3.78
CA THR A 423 -13.48 -48.17 3.90
C THR A 423 -14.92 -47.92 4.28
N ASP A 424 -15.22 -46.90 5.05
CA ASP A 424 -16.55 -46.56 5.52
C ASP A 424 -16.65 -45.09 5.95
N TYR A 425 -17.84 -44.63 6.33
CA TYR A 425 -18.08 -43.28 6.82
C TYR A 425 -19.25 -43.25 7.80
N ARG A 426 -19.34 -42.17 8.61
CA ARG A 426 -20.45 -41.90 9.52
C ARG A 426 -21.16 -40.62 9.12
N GLN A 427 -22.48 -40.61 9.35
CA GLN A 427 -23.36 -39.46 9.09
C GLN A 427 -24.15 -39.10 10.35
N ASP A 428 -24.50 -37.83 10.47
CA ASP A 428 -25.49 -37.37 11.45
C ASP A 428 -26.94 -37.65 10.98
N ALA A 429 -27.91 -37.23 11.78
CA ALA A 429 -29.34 -37.42 11.48
C ALA A 429 -29.80 -36.68 10.23
N ASP A 430 -29.08 -35.64 9.83
CA ASP A 430 -29.37 -34.81 8.64
C ASP A 430 -28.62 -35.29 7.39
N GLY A 431 -27.85 -36.38 7.50
CA GLY A 431 -27.08 -36.96 6.42
C GLY A 431 -25.74 -36.30 6.13
N ASN A 432 -25.28 -35.37 6.98
CA ASN A 432 -23.96 -34.77 6.83
C ASN A 432 -22.89 -35.76 7.28
N ILE A 433 -21.78 -35.81 6.51
CA ILE A 433 -20.63 -36.63 6.89
C ILE A 433 -19.96 -36.04 8.12
N THR A 434 -19.83 -36.84 9.18
CA THR A 434 -19.19 -36.44 10.45
C THR A 434 -17.82 -37.07 10.63
N GLU A 435 -17.59 -38.25 10.04
CA GLU A 435 -16.34 -38.99 10.15
C GLU A 435 -16.14 -39.90 8.94
N VAL A 436 -14.90 -40.06 8.51
CA VAL A 436 -14.49 -41.02 7.47
C VAL A 436 -13.59 -42.08 8.11
N LEU A 437 -13.88 -43.35 7.86
CA LEU A 437 -13.08 -44.47 8.34
C LEU A 437 -12.14 -44.94 7.23
N CYS A 438 -10.87 -45.04 7.55
CA CYS A 438 -9.83 -45.44 6.60
C CYS A 438 -8.94 -46.54 7.15
N GLU A 439 -8.31 -47.28 6.26
CA GLU A 439 -7.21 -48.18 6.56
C GLU A 439 -5.91 -47.60 5.99
N HIS A 440 -4.80 -47.69 6.73
CA HIS A 440 -3.50 -47.32 6.21
C HIS A 440 -2.86 -48.44 5.39
N ILE A 441 -1.99 -48.05 4.46
CA ILE A 441 -1.13 -49.01 3.74
C ILE A 441 0.23 -49.02 4.44
N PRO A 442 0.61 -50.14 5.08
CA PRO A 442 1.87 -50.22 5.81
C PRO A 442 3.11 -49.90 4.95
N GLY A 443 4.09 -49.25 5.54
CA GLY A 443 5.37 -48.93 4.86
C GLY A 443 5.28 -47.80 3.84
N THR A 444 4.20 -47.02 3.80
CA THR A 444 4.03 -45.94 2.82
C THR A 444 4.39 -44.53 3.35
N ILE A 445 4.82 -44.37 4.60
CA ILE A 445 5.41 -43.12 5.06
C ILE A 445 6.67 -42.81 4.26
N GLY A 446 6.68 -41.67 3.59
CA GLY A 446 7.81 -41.25 2.75
C GLY A 446 8.05 -42.11 1.51
N SER A 447 7.19 -43.15 1.24
CA SER A 447 7.35 -44.11 0.17
C SER A 447 6.11 -44.19 -0.71
N ASN A 448 6.29 -44.66 -1.97
CA ASN A 448 5.16 -44.89 -2.85
C ASN A 448 4.36 -46.14 -2.41
N PRO A 449 3.02 -46.16 -2.69
CA PRO A 449 2.24 -47.37 -2.44
C PRO A 449 2.73 -48.55 -3.30
N PRO A 450 2.42 -49.78 -2.87
CA PRO A 450 2.72 -50.97 -3.65
C PRO A 450 2.17 -50.92 -5.08
N GLU A 451 2.78 -51.65 -5.99
CA GLU A 451 2.34 -51.76 -7.39
C GLU A 451 0.90 -52.22 -7.47
N GLY A 452 0.09 -51.59 -8.33
CA GLY A 452 -1.35 -51.85 -8.50
C GLY A 452 -2.26 -50.92 -7.65
N ILE A 453 -1.78 -50.23 -6.66
CA ILE A 453 -2.56 -49.27 -5.86
C ILE A 453 -2.47 -47.86 -6.48
N GLN A 454 -3.62 -47.34 -6.93
CA GLN A 454 -3.69 -45.97 -7.47
C GLN A 454 -3.83 -44.94 -6.35
N CYS A 455 -2.76 -44.18 -6.09
CA CYS A 455 -2.73 -43.03 -5.19
C CYS A 455 -2.34 -41.76 -5.98
N ARG A 456 -3.34 -41.02 -6.48
CA ARG A 456 -3.14 -39.90 -7.41
C ARG A 456 -3.08 -38.52 -6.74
N ALA A 457 -3.49 -38.42 -5.47
CA ALA A 457 -3.53 -37.16 -4.75
C ALA A 457 -2.84 -37.26 -3.39
N ALA A 458 -2.19 -36.18 -3.00
CA ALA A 458 -1.78 -35.93 -1.63
C ALA A 458 -2.64 -34.82 -1.03
N ILE A 459 -3.18 -35.08 0.16
CA ILE A 459 -3.99 -34.12 0.91
C ILE A 459 -3.23 -33.67 2.17
N HIS A 460 -3.44 -32.43 2.60
CA HIS A 460 -2.94 -31.93 3.87
C HIS A 460 -3.88 -32.35 5.01
N TRP A 461 -3.34 -32.37 6.20
CA TRP A 461 -4.01 -32.87 7.38
C TRP A 461 -3.35 -32.30 8.66
N VAL A 462 -4.04 -32.44 9.79
CA VAL A 462 -3.45 -32.20 11.12
C VAL A 462 -3.97 -33.24 12.11
N SER A 463 -3.14 -33.63 13.09
CA SER A 463 -3.54 -34.54 14.17
C SER A 463 -4.71 -33.96 14.97
N THR A 464 -5.72 -34.77 15.29
CA THR A 464 -6.83 -34.29 16.13
C THR A 464 -6.38 -33.98 17.55
N ARG A 465 -5.37 -34.68 18.06
CA ARG A 465 -4.83 -34.52 19.40
C ARG A 465 -3.96 -33.25 19.53
N ASP A 466 -3.15 -32.96 18.53
CA ASP A 466 -2.09 -31.94 18.62
C ASP A 466 -2.43 -30.66 17.86
N ALA A 467 -3.53 -30.64 17.10
CA ALA A 467 -3.96 -29.46 16.38
C ALA A 467 -4.32 -28.31 17.31
N VAL A 468 -3.98 -27.11 16.88
CA VAL A 468 -4.32 -25.86 17.60
C VAL A 468 -5.51 -25.21 16.89
N ASP A 469 -6.51 -24.78 17.67
CA ASP A 469 -7.62 -24.02 17.13
C ASP A 469 -7.19 -22.60 16.72
N GLY A 470 -7.66 -22.14 15.57
CA GLY A 470 -7.31 -20.82 15.05
C GLY A 470 -8.45 -20.10 14.36
N GLU A 471 -8.38 -18.77 14.38
CA GLU A 471 -9.24 -17.89 13.61
C GLU A 471 -8.57 -17.57 12.27
N ILE A 472 -9.30 -17.80 11.17
CA ILE A 472 -8.82 -17.51 9.82
C ILE A 472 -9.70 -16.43 9.20
N ARG A 473 -9.08 -15.37 8.72
CA ARG A 473 -9.75 -14.25 8.05
C ARG A 473 -9.46 -14.31 6.56
N ILE A 474 -10.51 -14.56 5.80
CA ILE A 474 -10.44 -14.61 4.34
C ILE A 474 -10.85 -13.24 3.81
N TYR A 475 -9.87 -12.47 3.35
CA TYR A 475 -10.10 -11.18 2.73
C TYR A 475 -10.25 -11.31 1.23
N ASP A 476 -11.22 -10.60 0.67
CA ASP A 476 -11.44 -10.42 -0.76
C ASP A 476 -11.35 -8.92 -1.12
N ARG A 477 -11.59 -8.55 -2.38
CA ARG A 477 -11.62 -7.16 -2.83
C ARG A 477 -12.72 -6.38 -2.09
N LEU A 478 -12.42 -5.15 -1.72
CA LEU A 478 -13.37 -4.30 -0.98
C LEU A 478 -14.52 -3.82 -1.87
N PHE A 479 -14.30 -3.73 -3.20
CA PHE A 479 -15.28 -3.27 -4.17
C PHE A 479 -15.54 -4.33 -5.26
N THR A 480 -16.75 -4.31 -5.82
CA THR A 480 -17.19 -5.22 -6.87
C THR A 480 -16.95 -4.68 -8.28
N GLU A 481 -16.81 -3.36 -8.44
CA GLU A 481 -16.64 -2.68 -9.72
C GLU A 481 -15.18 -2.34 -9.99
N GLU A 482 -14.75 -2.39 -11.26
CA GLU A 482 -13.40 -2.05 -11.68
C GLU A 482 -13.01 -0.61 -11.34
N ASN A 483 -13.96 0.31 -11.49
CA ASN A 483 -13.79 1.72 -11.16
C ASN A 483 -14.86 2.16 -10.15
N PRO A 484 -14.64 1.97 -8.85
CA PRO A 484 -15.61 2.36 -7.83
C PRO A 484 -15.91 3.86 -7.82
N ASP A 485 -14.94 4.69 -8.27
CA ASP A 485 -15.09 6.15 -8.32
C ASP A 485 -16.09 6.62 -9.39
N ALA A 486 -16.39 5.77 -10.37
CA ALA A 486 -17.34 6.06 -11.44
C ALA A 486 -18.77 5.54 -11.15
N ALA A 487 -19.02 4.91 -10.01
CA ALA A 487 -20.34 4.40 -9.66
C ALA A 487 -21.37 5.54 -9.52
N GLU A 488 -22.51 5.44 -10.20
CA GLU A 488 -23.54 6.50 -10.27
C GLU A 488 -24.08 6.89 -8.88
N GLU A 489 -24.32 5.89 -8.02
CA GLU A 489 -24.81 6.08 -6.65
C GLU A 489 -23.68 6.32 -5.63
N GLY A 490 -22.44 6.52 -6.11
CA GLY A 490 -21.25 6.71 -5.30
C GLY A 490 -20.53 5.42 -4.93
N PHE A 491 -19.26 5.52 -4.56
CA PHE A 491 -18.35 4.38 -4.37
C PHE A 491 -18.79 3.41 -3.26
N LEU A 492 -19.57 3.85 -2.28
CA LEU A 492 -20.09 2.99 -1.21
C LEU A 492 -21.14 1.99 -1.72
N SER A 493 -21.89 2.35 -2.78
CA SER A 493 -22.92 1.46 -3.35
C SER A 493 -22.37 0.17 -3.95
N VAL A 494 -21.08 0.18 -4.32
CA VAL A 494 -20.38 -0.95 -4.95
C VAL A 494 -19.41 -1.65 -4.00
N MET A 495 -19.60 -1.47 -2.69
CA MET A 495 -18.84 -2.23 -1.70
C MET A 495 -19.20 -3.72 -1.77
N ASN A 496 -18.18 -4.57 -1.61
CA ASN A 496 -18.35 -6.02 -1.58
C ASN A 496 -18.74 -6.50 -0.18
N PRO A 497 -19.99 -6.95 0.06
CA PRO A 497 -20.41 -7.42 1.36
C PRO A 497 -19.68 -8.70 1.80
N GLY A 498 -19.12 -9.46 0.85
CA GLY A 498 -18.32 -10.66 1.08
C GLY A 498 -16.82 -10.38 1.18
N SER A 499 -16.39 -9.13 1.39
CA SER A 499 -14.98 -8.76 1.44
C SER A 499 -14.22 -9.33 2.63
N LEU A 500 -14.91 -9.83 3.65
CA LEU A 500 -14.33 -10.51 4.82
C LEU A 500 -15.22 -11.69 5.23
N THR A 501 -14.59 -12.88 5.31
CA THR A 501 -15.19 -14.08 5.90
C THR A 501 -14.30 -14.53 7.05
N VAL A 502 -14.88 -14.80 8.23
CA VAL A 502 -14.15 -15.26 9.42
C VAL A 502 -14.49 -16.73 9.69
N ILE A 503 -13.47 -17.56 9.80
CA ILE A 503 -13.55 -18.98 10.15
C ILE A 503 -12.96 -19.13 11.56
N THR A 504 -13.74 -19.65 12.50
CA THR A 504 -13.35 -19.72 13.92
C THR A 504 -13.00 -21.13 14.40
N ASN A 505 -13.18 -22.15 13.56
CA ASN A 505 -13.00 -23.57 13.90
C ASN A 505 -11.87 -24.24 13.10
N ALA A 506 -10.99 -23.47 12.49
CA ALA A 506 -9.86 -24.01 11.75
C ALA A 506 -8.91 -24.79 12.66
N LYS A 507 -8.33 -25.86 12.15
CA LYS A 507 -7.37 -26.73 12.84
C LYS A 507 -5.98 -26.51 12.22
N LEU A 508 -5.02 -26.12 13.04
CA LEU A 508 -3.68 -25.71 12.61
C LEU A 508 -2.64 -26.70 13.12
N GLU A 509 -1.58 -26.94 12.32
CA GLU A 509 -0.43 -27.67 12.84
C GLU A 509 0.20 -26.93 14.04
N PRO A 510 0.82 -27.63 15.01
CA PRO A 510 1.29 -27.02 16.26
C PRO A 510 2.22 -25.82 16.08
N SER A 511 3.07 -25.84 15.04
CA SER A 511 4.02 -24.77 14.74
C SER A 511 3.35 -23.42 14.44
N LEU A 512 2.11 -23.43 13.94
CA LEU A 512 1.36 -22.21 13.67
C LEU A 512 0.80 -21.58 14.94
N GLY A 513 0.54 -22.38 15.98
CA GLY A 513 0.10 -21.88 17.29
C GLY A 513 1.17 -21.04 17.99
N ALA A 514 2.45 -21.33 17.74
CA ALA A 514 3.60 -20.65 18.33
C ALA A 514 4.24 -19.61 17.39
N ALA A 515 3.65 -19.38 16.21
CA ALA A 515 4.19 -18.43 15.26
C ALA A 515 4.18 -17.00 15.80
N GLU A 516 5.16 -16.19 15.41
CA GLU A 516 5.19 -14.78 15.78
C GLU A 516 4.25 -13.95 14.87
N PRO A 517 3.74 -12.80 15.33
CA PRO A 517 3.02 -11.87 14.48
C PRO A 517 3.82 -11.53 13.20
N GLU A 518 3.12 -11.35 12.08
CA GLU A 518 3.70 -11.15 10.75
C GLU A 518 4.43 -12.39 10.15
N PHE A 519 4.38 -13.55 10.80
CA PHE A 519 4.85 -14.81 10.19
C PHE A 519 4.02 -15.13 8.95
N ARG A 520 4.66 -15.21 7.80
CA ARG A 520 4.04 -15.51 6.50
C ARG A 520 4.30 -16.96 6.12
N CYS A 521 3.27 -17.65 5.65
CA CYS A 521 3.39 -19.02 5.18
C CYS A 521 2.36 -19.34 4.09
N GLN A 522 2.58 -20.42 3.37
CA GLN A 522 1.54 -21.02 2.55
C GLN A 522 0.81 -22.07 3.39
N PHE A 523 -0.51 -21.94 3.56
CA PHE A 523 -1.31 -23.08 3.95
C PHE A 523 -1.43 -23.99 2.72
N GLU A 524 -0.87 -25.17 2.81
CA GLU A 524 -0.75 -26.09 1.68
C GLU A 524 -2.07 -26.26 0.96
N ARG A 525 -2.07 -26.06 -0.36
CA ARG A 525 -3.22 -26.17 -1.26
C ARG A 525 -4.32 -25.11 -1.08
N LEU A 526 -4.23 -24.22 -0.09
CA LEU A 526 -5.27 -23.24 0.26
C LEU A 526 -4.93 -21.81 -0.15
N GLY A 527 -3.71 -21.36 0.12
CA GLY A 527 -3.31 -19.98 -0.16
C GLY A 527 -2.13 -19.53 0.68
N TYR A 528 -1.83 -18.24 0.60
CA TYR A 528 -0.80 -17.60 1.44
C TYR A 528 -1.47 -16.84 2.57
N PHE A 529 -0.90 -16.98 3.76
CA PHE A 529 -1.44 -16.42 4.99
C PHE A 529 -0.34 -15.75 5.81
N VAL A 530 -0.77 -14.84 6.67
CA VAL A 530 0.10 -14.15 7.62
C VAL A 530 -0.53 -14.19 9.01
N ALA A 531 0.26 -14.44 10.05
CA ALA A 531 -0.17 -14.23 11.44
C ALA A 531 -0.49 -12.75 11.66
N ASP A 532 -1.73 -12.43 12.10
CA ASP A 532 -2.19 -11.04 12.19
C ASP A 532 -1.30 -10.23 13.13
N ARG A 533 -0.85 -9.08 12.67
CA ARG A 533 0.08 -8.22 13.40
C ARG A 533 -0.47 -7.73 14.75
N ARG A 534 -1.80 -7.58 14.89
CA ARG A 534 -2.45 -7.01 16.07
C ARG A 534 -3.15 -8.06 16.93
N ASP A 535 -3.81 -9.01 16.29
CA ASP A 535 -4.75 -9.90 16.98
C ASP A 535 -4.18 -11.30 17.22
N HIS A 536 -3.10 -11.68 16.52
CA HIS A 536 -2.42 -12.95 16.74
C HIS A 536 -1.60 -12.88 18.05
N VAL A 537 -1.86 -13.83 18.94
CA VAL A 537 -1.13 -13.97 20.21
C VAL A 537 -0.54 -15.38 20.27
N PRO A 538 0.80 -15.53 20.15
CA PRO A 538 1.47 -16.82 20.20
C PRO A 538 1.07 -17.66 21.41
N GLY A 539 0.74 -18.92 21.19
CA GLY A 539 0.34 -19.88 22.22
C GLY A 539 -1.03 -19.63 22.87
N ARG A 540 -1.76 -18.60 22.47
CA ARG A 540 -3.06 -18.25 23.08
C ARG A 540 -4.19 -18.05 22.08
N ARG A 541 -3.97 -17.24 21.06
CA ARG A 541 -4.98 -16.88 20.07
C ARG A 541 -4.34 -16.82 18.67
N PRO A 542 -4.23 -17.94 17.97
CA PRO A 542 -3.78 -17.93 16.59
C PRO A 542 -4.81 -17.26 15.68
N VAL A 543 -4.39 -16.17 15.00
CA VAL A 543 -5.21 -15.45 14.02
C VAL A 543 -4.39 -15.27 12.76
N PHE A 544 -4.91 -15.76 11.63
CA PHE A 544 -4.24 -15.68 10.34
C PHE A 544 -5.11 -14.97 9.30
N ASN A 545 -4.51 -14.04 8.58
CA ASN A 545 -5.12 -13.33 7.47
C ASN A 545 -4.71 -13.99 6.15
N ARG A 546 -5.66 -14.27 5.26
CA ARG A 546 -5.33 -14.67 3.91
C ARG A 546 -4.75 -13.48 3.14
N THR A 547 -3.51 -13.61 2.70
CA THR A 547 -2.82 -12.61 1.89
C THR A 547 -3.34 -12.65 0.45
N VAL A 548 -3.16 -13.78 -0.22
CA VAL A 548 -3.64 -14.05 -1.58
C VAL A 548 -3.96 -15.54 -1.75
N ALA A 549 -4.86 -15.87 -2.68
CA ALA A 549 -5.11 -17.25 -3.08
C ALA A 549 -3.96 -17.78 -3.94
N LEU A 550 -3.83 -19.12 -4.06
CA LEU A 550 -2.82 -19.76 -4.91
C LEU A 550 -2.98 -19.40 -6.40
N LYS A 551 -4.19 -19.15 -6.83
CA LYS A 551 -4.54 -18.75 -8.21
C LYS A 551 -5.52 -17.60 -8.14
N ASP A 552 -5.50 -16.73 -9.14
CA ASP A 552 -6.52 -15.71 -9.27
C ASP A 552 -7.89 -16.39 -9.52
N SER A 553 -8.78 -16.21 -8.56
CA SER A 553 -10.15 -16.76 -8.60
C SER A 553 -11.19 -15.71 -8.92
N TRP A 554 -10.85 -14.43 -8.94
CA TRP A 554 -11.81 -13.33 -9.14
C TRP A 554 -12.40 -13.34 -10.54
N ALA A 555 -11.58 -13.47 -11.57
CA ALA A 555 -12.00 -13.56 -12.96
C ALA A 555 -12.96 -14.74 -13.25
N LYS A 556 -13.00 -15.76 -12.36
CA LYS A 556 -13.94 -16.89 -12.46
C LYS A 556 -15.27 -16.62 -11.78
N LYS A 557 -15.34 -15.69 -10.83
CA LYS A 557 -16.59 -15.33 -10.13
C LYS A 557 -17.48 -14.39 -10.96
N GLN A 558 -16.90 -13.72 -11.95
CA GLN A 558 -17.62 -12.79 -12.83
C GLN A 558 -18.17 -13.44 -14.11
N LYS A 559 -17.88 -14.73 -14.35
CA LYS A 559 -18.46 -15.56 -15.42
C LYS A 559 -19.58 -16.43 -14.87
#